data_02d77ad8df67928dc30f265560105d24
#
_entry.id   02d77ad8df67928dc30f265560105d24
#
_cell.length_a   1.000
_cell.length_b   1.000
_cell.length_c   1.000
_cell.angle_alpha   90.00
_cell.angle_beta   90.00
_cell.angle_gamma   90.00
#
_symmetry.space_group_name_H-M   'P 1'
#
loop_
_entity.id
_entity.type
_entity.pdbx_description
1 polymer ?
#
loop_
_entity_poly.entity_id
_entity_poly.type
_entity_poly.pdbx_seq_one_letter_code
_entity_poly.pdbx_strand_id
1 'polypeptide(L)'
;MIQIRVLVVDDEPDFLKLIQRRLTKRNVHVDTVTNGEAALAFLREHPVDVVILDVRMPGLSGIDTLKEIRRRFRDTEVIMLTGHGSLQSGIEGISLGAYDYILKPFSIDNLLGRIRAAFEHARLRIERRK
;
A
#
# COMPACT_ATOMS: atom_id res chain seq x y z
N MET A 1 -12.00 -19.04 -2.80
CA MET A 1 -11.40 -18.11 -1.83
C MET A 1 -10.82 -16.91 -2.55
N ILE A 2 -11.15 -15.70 -2.10
CA ILE A 2 -10.65 -14.48 -2.73
C ILE A 2 -9.23 -14.21 -2.24
N GLN A 3 -8.31 -14.01 -3.19
CA GLN A 3 -6.95 -13.65 -2.88
C GLN A 3 -6.79 -12.13 -3.01
N ILE A 4 -6.30 -11.50 -1.94
CA ILE A 4 -6.06 -10.05 -1.93
C ILE A 4 -4.85 -9.76 -2.80
N ARG A 5 -4.95 -8.74 -3.66
CA ARG A 5 -3.85 -8.29 -4.52
C ARG A 5 -3.21 -7.06 -3.92
N VAL A 6 -1.92 -7.17 -3.61
CA VAL A 6 -1.15 -6.11 -2.95
C VAL A 6 0.00 -5.69 -3.84
N LEU A 7 0.23 -4.39 -3.93
CA LEU A 7 1.42 -3.82 -4.54
C LEU A 7 2.25 -3.16 -3.44
N VAL A 8 3.51 -3.57 -3.30
CA VAL A 8 4.42 -2.96 -2.32
C VAL A 8 5.39 -2.04 -3.06
N VAL A 9 5.46 -0.80 -2.61
CA VAL A 9 6.28 0.25 -3.23
C VAL A 9 7.33 0.72 -2.22
N ASP A 10 8.58 0.40 -2.49
CA ASP A 10 9.70 0.71 -1.60
C ASP A 10 10.98 0.69 -2.42
N ASP A 11 11.93 1.56 -2.12
CA ASP A 11 13.17 1.64 -2.90
C ASP A 11 14.25 0.65 -2.44
N GLU A 12 13.96 -0.18 -1.43
CA GLU A 12 14.90 -1.17 -0.93
C GLU A 12 14.58 -2.57 -1.47
N PRO A 13 15.35 -3.10 -2.43
CA PRO A 13 15.05 -4.38 -3.05
C PRO A 13 14.99 -5.55 -2.07
N ASP A 14 15.87 -5.56 -1.06
CA ASP A 14 15.90 -6.65 -0.09
C ASP A 14 14.64 -6.67 0.76
N PHE A 15 14.15 -5.49 1.15
CA PHE A 15 12.89 -5.37 1.87
C PHE A 15 11.73 -5.88 1.03
N LEU A 16 11.68 -5.50 -0.25
CA LEU A 16 10.62 -5.95 -1.16
C LEU A 16 10.60 -7.48 -1.28
N LYS A 17 11.76 -8.10 -1.43
CA LYS A 17 11.84 -9.57 -1.53
C LYS A 17 11.35 -10.24 -0.26
N LEU A 18 11.73 -9.71 0.88
CA LEU A 18 11.33 -10.26 2.17
C LEU A 18 9.82 -10.19 2.36
N ILE A 19 9.24 -9.02 2.11
CA ILE A 19 7.80 -8.81 2.28
C ILE A 19 7.01 -9.68 1.29
N GLN A 20 7.45 -9.72 0.03
CA GLN A 20 6.78 -10.53 -0.99
C GLN A 20 6.75 -12.00 -0.58
N ARG A 21 7.88 -12.52 -0.11
CA ARG A 21 7.95 -13.93 0.30
C ARG A 21 7.04 -14.21 1.48
N ARG A 22 7.05 -13.33 2.49
CA ARG A 22 6.27 -13.54 3.71
C ARG A 22 4.77 -13.44 3.47
N LEU A 23 4.33 -12.46 2.69
CA LEU A 23 2.91 -12.29 2.39
C LEU A 23 2.41 -13.37 1.44
N THR A 24 3.24 -13.79 0.48
CA THR A 24 2.87 -14.88 -0.43
C THR A 24 2.58 -16.17 0.33
N LYS A 25 3.33 -16.45 1.39
CA LYS A 25 3.06 -17.62 2.24
C LYS A 25 1.71 -17.54 2.96
N ARG A 26 1.13 -16.36 3.06
CA ARG A 26 -0.16 -16.15 3.69
C ARG A 26 -1.28 -15.95 2.67
N ASN A 27 -1.08 -16.45 1.47
CA ASN A 27 -2.05 -16.42 0.38
C ASN A 27 -2.42 -15.02 -0.09
N VAL A 28 -1.46 -14.11 -0.06
CA VAL A 28 -1.62 -12.76 -0.62
C VAL A 28 -0.85 -12.70 -1.94
N HIS A 29 -1.47 -12.19 -2.99
CA HIS A 29 -0.78 -11.97 -4.25
C HIS A 29 -0.01 -10.65 -4.15
N VAL A 30 1.31 -10.69 -4.30
CA VAL A 30 2.17 -9.52 -4.09
C VAL A 30 2.99 -9.22 -5.34
N ASP A 31 2.87 -8.00 -5.82
CA ASP A 31 3.79 -7.43 -6.80
C ASP A 31 4.56 -6.31 -6.13
N THR A 32 5.75 -6.01 -6.64
CA THR A 32 6.63 -5.01 -6.05
C THR A 32 7.15 -4.06 -7.12
N VAL A 33 7.29 -2.79 -6.75
CA VAL A 33 7.95 -1.77 -7.57
C VAL A 33 8.82 -0.90 -6.66
N THR A 34 9.74 -0.15 -7.24
CA THR A 34 10.76 0.55 -6.46
C THR A 34 10.58 2.06 -6.38
N ASN A 35 9.54 2.60 -7.02
CA ASN A 35 9.30 4.05 -6.99
C ASN A 35 7.85 4.36 -7.32
N GLY A 36 7.45 5.63 -7.10
CA GLY A 36 6.08 6.06 -7.29
C GLY A 36 5.61 6.04 -8.73
N GLU A 37 6.48 6.42 -9.67
CA GLU A 37 6.13 6.42 -11.09
C GLU A 37 5.83 5.01 -11.56
N ALA A 38 6.65 4.04 -11.14
CA ALA A 38 6.42 2.63 -11.47
C ALA A 38 5.11 2.11 -10.84
N ALA A 39 4.79 2.58 -9.64
CA ALA A 39 3.53 2.21 -8.99
C ALA A 39 2.33 2.69 -9.81
N LEU A 40 2.35 3.94 -10.26
CA LEU A 40 1.25 4.48 -11.05
C LEU A 40 1.12 3.76 -12.40
N ALA A 41 2.24 3.45 -13.04
CA ALA A 41 2.23 2.68 -14.28
C ALA A 41 1.65 1.29 -14.08
N PHE A 42 2.03 0.62 -12.99
CA PHE A 42 1.51 -0.70 -12.67
C PHE A 42 0.00 -0.68 -12.46
N LEU A 43 -0.49 0.31 -11.73
CA LEU A 43 -1.91 0.43 -11.41
C LEU A 43 -2.78 0.70 -12.63
N ARG A 44 -2.22 1.33 -13.67
CA ARG A 44 -2.96 1.53 -14.92
C ARG A 44 -3.21 0.21 -15.65
N GLU A 45 -2.34 -0.77 -15.48
CA GLU A 45 -2.40 -2.02 -16.23
C GLU A 45 -2.97 -3.19 -15.42
N HIS A 46 -2.94 -3.11 -14.09
CA HIS A 46 -3.32 -4.23 -13.22
C HIS A 46 -4.20 -3.75 -12.06
N PRO A 47 -5.31 -4.44 -11.80
CA PRO A 47 -6.11 -4.12 -10.61
C PRO A 47 -5.36 -4.52 -9.35
N VAL A 48 -5.36 -3.63 -8.35
CA VAL A 48 -4.73 -3.85 -7.05
C VAL A 48 -5.71 -3.44 -5.97
N ASP A 49 -5.83 -4.26 -4.94
CA ASP A 49 -6.74 -3.97 -3.83
C ASP A 49 -6.12 -3.02 -2.82
N VAL A 50 -4.86 -3.26 -2.46
CA VAL A 50 -4.17 -2.48 -1.43
C VAL A 50 -2.74 -2.20 -1.87
N VAL A 51 -2.33 -0.94 -1.77
CA VAL A 51 -0.94 -0.52 -1.99
C VAL A 51 -0.28 -0.27 -0.65
N ILE A 52 0.88 -0.88 -0.44
CA ILE A 52 1.74 -0.59 0.70
C ILE A 52 2.82 0.37 0.18
N LEU A 53 2.85 1.58 0.70
CA LEU A 53 3.61 2.67 0.09
C LEU A 53 4.58 3.30 1.09
N ASP A 54 5.88 3.19 0.81
CA ASP A 54 6.90 3.84 1.61
C ASP A 54 6.77 5.37 1.47
N VAL A 55 6.87 6.07 2.58
CA VAL A 55 6.79 7.53 2.61
C VAL A 55 8.01 8.16 1.94
N ARG A 56 9.19 7.58 2.17
CA ARG A 56 10.46 8.13 1.67
C ARG A 56 10.96 7.36 0.48
N MET A 57 10.91 8.00 -0.69
CA MET A 57 11.44 7.42 -1.92
C MET A 57 12.05 8.53 -2.77
N PRO A 58 13.09 8.21 -3.57
CA PRO A 58 13.60 9.18 -4.54
C PRO A 58 12.59 9.39 -5.67
N GLY A 59 12.66 10.54 -6.32
CA GLY A 59 11.72 10.90 -7.37
C GLY A 59 10.39 11.33 -6.81
N LEU A 60 9.31 10.78 -7.33
CA LEU A 60 7.96 11.07 -6.83
C LEU A 60 7.83 10.55 -5.40
N SER A 61 7.59 11.46 -4.45
CA SER A 61 7.53 11.11 -3.04
C SER A 61 6.34 10.18 -2.73
N GLY A 62 6.39 9.52 -1.57
CA GLY A 62 5.28 8.69 -1.13
C GLY A 62 3.99 9.48 -0.98
N ILE A 63 4.06 10.70 -0.45
CA ILE A 63 2.87 11.54 -0.29
C ILE A 63 2.29 11.93 -1.64
N ASP A 64 3.13 12.33 -2.60
CA ASP A 64 2.64 12.70 -3.93
C ASP A 64 2.08 11.50 -4.66
N THR A 65 2.70 10.32 -4.50
CA THR A 65 2.19 9.08 -5.07
C THR A 65 0.81 8.75 -4.48
N LEU A 66 0.65 8.89 -3.17
CA LEU A 66 -0.63 8.68 -2.51
C LEU A 66 -1.73 9.57 -3.10
N LYS A 67 -1.44 10.86 -3.28
CA LYS A 67 -2.41 11.80 -3.86
C LYS A 67 -2.87 11.32 -5.23
N GLU A 68 -1.94 10.90 -6.08
CA GLU A 68 -2.27 10.42 -7.43
C GLU A 68 -3.07 9.11 -7.39
N ILE A 69 -2.73 8.19 -6.50
CA ILE A 69 -3.47 6.94 -6.37
C ILE A 69 -4.91 7.23 -5.95
N ARG A 70 -5.11 8.08 -4.95
CA ARG A 70 -6.46 8.40 -4.47
C ARG A 70 -7.28 9.12 -5.52
N ARG A 71 -6.64 9.93 -6.36
CA ARG A 71 -7.33 10.66 -7.42
C ARG A 71 -7.74 9.75 -8.57
N ARG A 72 -6.87 8.82 -8.98
CA ARG A 72 -7.06 8.01 -10.19
C ARG A 72 -7.63 6.63 -9.93
N PHE A 73 -7.31 6.02 -8.79
CA PHE A 73 -7.61 4.61 -8.50
C PHE A 73 -8.41 4.53 -7.21
N ARG A 74 -9.65 4.99 -7.28
CA ARG A 74 -10.50 5.18 -6.10
C ARG A 74 -10.79 3.89 -5.33
N ASP A 75 -10.77 2.74 -6.02
CA ASP A 75 -11.08 1.47 -5.39
C ASP A 75 -9.86 0.79 -4.77
N THR A 76 -8.69 1.39 -4.92
CA THR A 76 -7.46 0.90 -4.32
C THR A 76 -7.22 1.63 -3.00
N GLU A 77 -7.05 0.87 -1.91
CA GLU A 77 -6.69 1.48 -0.63
C GLU A 77 -5.18 1.56 -0.49
N VAL A 78 -4.72 2.51 0.34
CA VAL A 78 -3.29 2.73 0.55
C VAL A 78 -2.98 2.66 2.04
N ILE A 79 -1.93 1.89 2.38
CA ILE A 79 -1.34 1.86 3.71
C ILE A 79 0.05 2.46 3.59
N MET A 80 0.35 3.49 4.38
CA MET A 80 1.65 4.13 4.35
C MET A 80 2.63 3.38 5.25
N LEU A 81 3.84 3.15 4.74
CA LEU A 81 4.95 2.65 5.57
C LEU A 81 5.78 3.84 6.01
N THR A 82 5.96 3.97 7.31
CA THR A 82 6.72 5.09 7.86
C THR A 82 7.86 4.58 8.72
N GLY A 83 9.05 5.13 8.51
CA GLY A 83 10.19 4.81 9.35
C GLY A 83 10.13 5.50 10.70
N HIS A 84 11.09 5.14 11.55
CA HIS A 84 11.23 5.80 12.84
C HIS A 84 11.41 7.31 12.66
N GLY A 85 10.64 8.10 13.39
CA GLY A 85 10.68 9.56 13.26
C GLY A 85 9.77 10.12 12.17
N SER A 86 9.02 9.28 11.45
CA SER A 86 8.15 9.70 10.36
C SER A 86 6.66 9.65 10.71
N LEU A 87 6.33 9.70 12.02
CA LEU A 87 4.95 9.65 12.46
C LEU A 87 4.10 10.78 11.84
N GLN A 88 4.68 11.98 11.75
CA GLN A 88 3.97 13.12 11.15
C GLN A 88 3.58 12.83 9.69
N SER A 89 4.44 12.16 8.93
CA SER A 89 4.14 11.79 7.55
C SER A 89 3.01 10.76 7.48
N GLY A 90 2.96 9.82 8.45
CA GLY A 90 1.87 8.87 8.53
C GLY A 90 0.53 9.55 8.78
N ILE A 91 0.50 10.49 9.72
CA ILE A 91 -0.69 11.28 10.04
C ILE A 91 -1.13 12.10 8.83
N GLU A 92 -0.18 12.74 8.13
CA GLU A 92 -0.47 13.49 6.92
C GLU A 92 -1.08 12.59 5.84
N GLY A 93 -0.54 11.37 5.69
CA GLY A 93 -1.07 10.40 4.74
C GLY A 93 -2.54 10.08 5.00
N ILE A 94 -2.93 9.88 6.26
CA ILE A 94 -4.32 9.63 6.62
C ILE A 94 -5.20 10.82 6.20
N SER A 95 -4.75 12.05 6.45
CA SER A 95 -5.52 13.24 6.08
C SER A 95 -5.66 13.38 4.56
N LEU A 96 -4.77 12.78 3.78
CA LEU A 96 -4.79 12.81 2.32
C LEU A 96 -5.45 11.58 1.70
N GLY A 97 -6.02 10.71 2.51
CA GLY A 97 -6.82 9.60 2.02
C GLY A 97 -6.22 8.21 2.15
N ALA A 98 -5.07 8.05 2.80
CA ALA A 98 -4.57 6.71 3.12
C ALA A 98 -5.52 6.06 4.11
N TYR A 99 -5.72 4.76 3.96
CA TYR A 99 -6.56 4.01 4.89
C TYR A 99 -5.91 3.91 6.27
N ASP A 100 -4.59 3.71 6.28
CA ASP A 100 -3.86 3.48 7.53
C ASP A 100 -2.39 3.78 7.30
N TYR A 101 -1.62 3.78 8.39
CA TYR A 101 -0.17 3.79 8.32
C TYR A 101 0.39 2.76 9.31
N ILE A 102 1.60 2.31 9.06
CA ILE A 102 2.28 1.36 9.93
C ILE A 102 3.73 1.78 10.09
N LEU A 103 4.23 1.75 11.32
CA LEU A 103 5.60 2.14 11.64
C LEU A 103 6.55 0.97 11.49
N LYS A 104 7.70 1.20 10.85
CA LYS A 104 8.80 0.22 10.82
C LYS A 104 9.57 0.31 12.14
N PRO A 105 9.97 -0.81 12.73
CA PRO A 105 9.71 -2.19 12.32
C PRO A 105 8.30 -2.65 12.71
N PHE A 106 7.77 -3.60 11.94
CA PHE A 106 6.44 -4.15 12.20
C PHE A 106 6.47 -5.67 12.05
N SER A 107 5.45 -6.34 12.59
CA SER A 107 5.28 -7.78 12.38
C SER A 107 4.46 -8.02 11.11
N ILE A 108 4.71 -9.16 10.47
CA ILE A 108 3.94 -9.55 9.29
C ILE A 108 2.46 -9.74 9.65
N ASP A 109 2.17 -10.27 10.82
CA ASP A 109 0.79 -10.48 11.24
C ASP A 109 0.05 -9.17 11.43
N ASN A 110 0.72 -8.14 11.97
CA ASN A 110 0.14 -6.81 12.10
C ASN A 110 -0.13 -6.21 10.72
N LEU A 111 0.84 -6.30 9.81
CA LEU A 111 0.66 -5.79 8.45
C LEU A 111 -0.48 -6.52 7.75
N LEU A 112 -0.53 -7.84 7.85
CA LEU A 112 -1.59 -8.63 7.22
C LEU A 112 -2.97 -8.25 7.74
N GLY A 113 -3.10 -8.02 9.05
CA GLY A 113 -4.37 -7.59 9.65
C GLY A 113 -4.84 -6.26 9.06
N ARG A 114 -3.92 -5.33 8.86
CA ARG A 114 -4.25 -4.02 8.27
C ARG A 114 -4.59 -4.14 6.79
N ILE A 115 -3.90 -5.02 6.06
CA ILE A 115 -4.22 -5.30 4.65
C ILE A 115 -5.65 -5.83 4.53
N ARG A 116 -6.00 -6.79 5.37
CA ARG A 116 -7.35 -7.37 5.36
C ARG A 116 -8.42 -6.34 5.69
N ALA A 117 -8.17 -5.48 6.67
CA ALA A 117 -9.11 -4.42 7.03
C ALA A 117 -9.28 -3.42 5.89
N ALA A 118 -8.19 -3.04 5.24
CA ALA A 118 -8.24 -2.12 4.09
C ALA A 118 -9.03 -2.73 2.93
N PHE A 119 -8.80 -4.02 2.66
CA PHE A 119 -9.51 -4.74 1.61
C PHE A 119 -11.02 -4.76 1.87
N GLU A 120 -11.44 -5.07 3.11
CA GLU A 120 -12.85 -5.07 3.46
C GLU A 120 -13.47 -3.69 3.36
N HIS A 121 -12.74 -2.66 3.76
CA HIS A 121 -13.21 -1.28 3.66
C HIS A 121 -13.48 -0.91 2.20
N ALA A 122 -12.59 -1.30 1.29
CA ALA A 122 -12.76 -1.04 -0.14
C ALA A 122 -13.98 -1.78 -0.70
N ARG A 123 -14.17 -3.04 -0.32
CA ARG A 123 -15.31 -3.82 -0.78
C ARG A 123 -16.63 -3.19 -0.36
N LEU A 124 -16.75 -2.77 0.88
CA LEU A 124 -17.97 -2.14 1.39
C LEU A 124 -18.27 -0.84 0.66
N ARG A 125 -17.23 -0.04 0.36
CA ARG A 125 -17.40 1.20 -0.37
C ARG A 125 -17.88 0.95 -1.80
N ILE A 126 -17.32 -0.05 -2.47
CA ILE A 126 -17.71 -0.43 -3.83
C ILE A 126 -19.17 -0.88 -3.84
N GLU A 127 -19.57 -1.70 -2.89
CA GLU A 127 -20.95 -2.18 -2.80
C GLU A 127 -21.94 -1.04 -2.60
N ARG A 128 -21.59 -0.02 -1.81
CA ARG A 128 -22.47 1.12 -1.57
C ARG A 128 -22.74 1.95 -2.80
N ARG A 129 -21.87 1.90 -3.80
CA ARG A 129 -22.03 2.65 -5.05
C ARG A 129 -22.89 1.95 -6.09
N LYS A 130 -23.20 0.69 -5.87
CA LYS A 130 -24.01 -0.10 -6.81
C LYS A 130 -25.50 0.19 -6.69
#